data_033409f66caf73dfe3b24aefd79d3bd4
#
_entry.id   033409f66caf73dfe3b24aefd79d3bd4
#
_cell.length_a   1.000
_cell.length_b   1.000
_cell.length_c   1.000
_cell.angle_alpha   90.00
_cell.angle_beta   90.00
_cell.angle_gamma   90.00
#
_symmetry.space_group_name_H-M   'P 1'
#
loop_
_entity.id
_entity.type
_entity.pdbx_description
1 polymer ?
#
loop_
_entity_poly.entity_id
_entity_poly.type
_entity_poly.pdbx_seq_one_letter_code
_entity_poly.pdbx_strand_id
1 'polypeptide(L)'
;MLLLLALLGSPRAEDFLPPDSVRAGMKGYGLTVFKGTKVDTFGVEALGVLKNWAPKMDLILVKLSGGPDDLLAKAGVIAGMSGSPVFLGEPGREKLVGAVAYGWTFPKEPICGVTPISSMLEVARRPSGFSNSVPDAGELSPIATPLWLSGFSPSVVGRMRDALKEFGMVPISGGGSDTSGPSSLSPGSALGVQLVRGDVTATAIGTLTWVKGDTVLAFGHPMFSLGNTALPMTGARIYDVFPSVYRSFKLGVATSPMGVVLQDRLPAIAGVRGEEPDMLPVRVEVGRKEFRFEVVRHPQMGPFFVFYGLASVAEAAGKSSGESSVELKGKLFVGSETLRIGNFFSGLAAHFQAAEDVSQVLSAVMKNPFRKVRVDSVSLRIELDEELRIAWMDGVRVDRKAVRPGGDLVAHVFLRRYLGRRDTLKFCLKLPKHIEGQLLLRVGDASHAQRWEMERAPGAFTAMNFSQLLRRLEEAKRNDVVYLELVSSERGVTVSGDELPKLPPSALSILAPVTQTAAYKPVKEAVVLREERRVDAVVRGGHIVRLSVRRR
;
A
#
# COMPACT_ATOMS: atom_id res chain seq x y z
N MET A 1 15.84 -12.26 17.24
CA MET A 1 14.55 -11.66 17.66
C MET A 1 13.36 -12.64 17.78
N LEU A 2 13.54 -13.93 17.59
CA LEU A 2 12.50 -14.97 17.69
C LEU A 2 12.46 -15.72 19.05
N LEU A 3 13.37 -15.44 19.98
CA LEU A 3 13.53 -16.24 21.22
C LEU A 3 12.91 -15.61 22.48
N LEU A 4 12.43 -14.37 22.44
CA LEU A 4 11.95 -13.68 23.67
C LEU A 4 10.48 -14.00 24.04
N LEU A 5 9.68 -14.50 23.11
CA LEU A 5 8.26 -14.83 23.38
C LEU A 5 8.03 -16.17 24.13
N ALA A 6 9.07 -16.99 24.28
CA ALA A 6 8.99 -18.30 24.95
C ALA A 6 9.05 -18.25 26.48
N LEU A 7 9.32 -17.10 27.11
CA LEU A 7 9.47 -16.95 28.56
C LEU A 7 8.22 -16.42 29.29
N LEU A 8 7.08 -16.35 28.60
CA LEU A 8 5.82 -16.07 29.27
C LEU A 8 5.43 -17.24 30.15
N GLY A 9 5.69 -17.16 31.44
CA GLY A 9 5.03 -18.04 32.42
C GLY A 9 3.53 -18.00 32.14
N SER A 10 2.90 -19.17 32.00
CA SER A 10 1.46 -19.29 31.72
C SER A 10 0.68 -18.35 32.64
N PRO A 11 -0.21 -17.45 32.11
CA PRO A 11 -1.09 -16.68 32.97
C PRO A 11 -1.85 -17.64 33.88
N ARG A 12 -2.01 -17.32 35.14
CA ARG A 12 -2.76 -18.17 36.06
C ARG A 12 -4.18 -18.25 35.56
N ALA A 13 -4.73 -19.47 35.45
CA ALA A 13 -6.11 -19.69 35.02
C ALA A 13 -7.14 -18.98 35.93
N GLU A 14 -6.73 -18.61 37.14
CA GLU A 14 -7.52 -17.91 38.15
C GLU A 14 -7.85 -16.46 37.78
N ASP A 15 -7.07 -15.83 36.88
CA ASP A 15 -7.23 -14.41 36.51
C ASP A 15 -8.28 -14.18 35.39
N PHE A 16 -8.74 -15.25 34.72
CA PHE A 16 -9.63 -15.17 33.58
C PHE A 16 -10.92 -15.97 33.78
N LEU A 17 -12.02 -15.45 33.19
CA LEU A 17 -13.27 -16.17 33.12
C LEU A 17 -13.42 -16.77 31.70
N PRO A 18 -13.47 -18.10 31.56
CA PRO A 18 -13.63 -18.75 30.26
C PRO A 18 -15.05 -18.53 29.71
N PRO A 19 -15.26 -18.53 28.37
CA PRO A 19 -16.59 -18.32 27.77
C PRO A 19 -17.66 -19.30 28.28
N ASP A 20 -17.30 -20.54 28.56
CA ASP A 20 -18.21 -21.56 29.09
C ASP A 20 -18.77 -21.26 30.49
N SER A 21 -18.12 -20.38 31.21
CA SER A 21 -18.56 -19.93 32.55
C SER A 21 -19.43 -18.69 32.50
N VAL A 22 -19.55 -18.02 31.34
CA VAL A 22 -20.40 -16.84 31.20
C VAL A 22 -21.86 -17.24 31.13
N ARG A 23 -22.71 -16.56 31.89
CA ARG A 23 -24.17 -16.75 31.92
C ARG A 23 -24.87 -15.43 31.63
N ALA A 24 -26.03 -15.48 30.98
CA ALA A 24 -26.89 -14.32 30.78
C ALA A 24 -27.25 -13.68 32.12
N GLY A 25 -27.27 -12.35 32.17
CA GLY A 25 -27.52 -11.58 33.38
C GLY A 25 -26.30 -11.35 34.27
N MET A 26 -25.13 -11.99 34.00
CA MET A 26 -23.91 -11.65 34.72
C MET A 26 -23.55 -10.17 34.48
N LYS A 27 -23.23 -9.45 35.54
CA LYS A 27 -22.85 -8.04 35.52
C LYS A 27 -21.35 -7.88 35.76
N GLY A 28 -20.84 -6.71 35.36
CA GLY A 28 -19.48 -6.32 35.57
C GLY A 28 -19.18 -4.97 34.96
N TYR A 29 -17.95 -4.75 34.57
CA TYR A 29 -17.50 -3.48 34.03
C TYR A 29 -16.51 -3.67 32.88
N GLY A 30 -16.36 -2.63 32.08
CA GLY A 30 -15.28 -2.50 31.12
C GLY A 30 -14.46 -1.23 31.36
N LEU A 31 -13.27 -1.16 30.76
CA LEU A 31 -12.37 -0.03 30.88
C LEU A 31 -12.09 0.58 29.52
N THR A 32 -12.12 1.91 29.44
CA THR A 32 -11.73 2.65 28.22
C THR A 32 -11.35 4.08 28.56
N VAL A 33 -10.82 4.82 27.59
CA VAL A 33 -10.63 6.28 27.71
C VAL A 33 -11.71 6.97 26.90
N PHE A 34 -12.54 7.79 27.56
CA PHE A 34 -13.50 8.65 26.87
C PHE A 34 -12.93 10.05 26.60
N LYS A 35 -12.05 10.56 27.52
CA LYS A 35 -11.44 11.87 27.39
C LYS A 35 -10.05 11.92 28.03
N GLY A 36 -9.11 12.64 27.37
CA GLY A 36 -7.73 12.76 27.84
C GLY A 36 -6.97 11.45 27.70
N THR A 37 -6.35 11.03 28.78
CA THR A 37 -5.59 9.77 28.92
C THR A 37 -6.08 8.94 30.10
N LYS A 38 -7.05 9.45 30.87
CA LYS A 38 -7.60 8.78 32.03
C LYS A 38 -8.46 7.60 31.61
N VAL A 39 -8.20 6.45 32.19
CA VAL A 39 -9.05 5.26 32.02
C VAL A 39 -10.28 5.41 32.88
N ASP A 40 -11.45 5.29 32.27
CA ASP A 40 -12.76 5.33 32.91
C ASP A 40 -13.45 3.97 32.82
N THR A 41 -14.46 3.76 33.65
CA THR A 41 -15.27 2.54 33.68
C THR A 41 -16.60 2.74 32.98
N PHE A 42 -17.15 1.65 32.43
CA PHE A 42 -18.52 1.56 31.93
C PHE A 42 -19.15 0.22 32.38
N GLY A 43 -20.46 0.17 32.49
CA GLY A 43 -21.18 -1.02 32.92
C GLY A 43 -21.34 -2.04 31.79
N VAL A 44 -21.29 -3.32 32.15
CA VAL A 44 -21.44 -4.44 31.22
C VAL A 44 -22.41 -5.46 31.81
N GLU A 45 -23.34 -5.96 30.98
CA GLU A 45 -24.21 -7.08 31.29
C GLU A 45 -24.11 -8.14 30.18
N ALA A 46 -23.80 -9.38 30.56
CA ALA A 46 -23.72 -10.48 29.63
C ALA A 46 -25.11 -10.91 29.15
N LEU A 47 -25.28 -11.05 27.84
CA LEU A 47 -26.50 -11.54 27.20
C LEU A 47 -26.41 -13.04 26.87
N GLY A 48 -25.20 -13.55 26.62
CA GLY A 48 -24.97 -14.93 26.26
C GLY A 48 -23.66 -15.15 25.51
N VAL A 49 -23.49 -16.36 24.98
CA VAL A 49 -22.29 -16.74 24.22
C VAL A 49 -22.70 -17.36 22.88
N LEU A 50 -22.24 -16.80 21.78
CA LEU A 50 -22.35 -17.40 20.44
C LEU A 50 -21.22 -18.40 20.28
N LYS A 51 -21.57 -19.69 20.29
CA LYS A 51 -20.61 -20.78 20.14
C LYS A 51 -20.18 -20.95 18.69
N ASN A 52 -18.86 -21.15 18.49
CA ASN A 52 -18.27 -21.32 17.16
C ASN A 52 -18.68 -20.21 16.17
N TRP A 53 -18.79 -18.98 16.63
CA TRP A 53 -19.08 -17.82 15.79
C TRP A 53 -18.07 -17.71 14.62
N ALA A 54 -16.81 -18.00 14.88
CA ALA A 54 -15.79 -18.22 13.87
C ALA A 54 -15.14 -19.61 14.13
N PRO A 55 -14.41 -20.20 13.17
CA PRO A 55 -13.79 -21.51 13.37
C PRO A 55 -12.94 -21.55 14.64
N LYS A 56 -13.36 -22.35 15.63
CA LYS A 56 -12.73 -22.49 16.96
C LYS A 56 -12.71 -21.21 17.79
N MET A 57 -13.62 -20.30 17.55
CA MET A 57 -13.73 -19.06 18.30
C MET A 57 -15.19 -18.79 18.69
N ASP A 58 -15.43 -18.62 19.98
CA ASP A 58 -16.71 -18.16 20.55
C ASP A 58 -16.74 -16.62 20.56
N LEU A 59 -17.92 -16.04 20.67
CA LEU A 59 -18.13 -14.62 20.87
C LEU A 59 -19.11 -14.39 22.03
N ILE A 60 -18.72 -13.57 23.00
CA ILE A 60 -19.57 -13.24 24.14
C ILE A 60 -20.41 -12.01 23.79
N LEU A 61 -21.72 -12.10 23.90
CA LEU A 61 -22.63 -10.97 23.69
C LEU A 61 -22.84 -10.22 24.97
N VAL A 62 -22.70 -8.90 24.93
CA VAL A 62 -22.89 -8.02 26.08
C VAL A 62 -23.68 -6.76 25.71
N LYS A 63 -24.38 -6.20 26.69
CA LYS A 63 -24.97 -4.87 26.66
C LYS A 63 -24.11 -3.94 27.50
N LEU A 64 -23.77 -2.77 26.94
CA LEU A 64 -22.99 -1.73 27.60
C LEU A 64 -23.91 -0.68 28.22
N SER A 65 -23.43 0.05 29.24
CA SER A 65 -24.18 1.13 29.89
C SER A 65 -23.25 2.14 30.56
N GLY A 66 -23.73 3.32 30.85
CA GLY A 66 -23.01 4.35 31.61
C GLY A 66 -21.94 5.08 30.78
N GLY A 67 -20.76 5.28 31.36
CA GLY A 67 -19.78 6.25 30.92
C GLY A 67 -20.12 7.68 31.40
N PRO A 68 -19.25 8.70 31.14
CA PRO A 68 -19.53 10.08 31.53
C PRO A 68 -20.89 10.56 30.98
N ASP A 69 -21.72 11.13 31.86
CA ASP A 69 -23.07 11.65 31.51
C ASP A 69 -23.94 10.66 30.73
N ASP A 70 -23.83 9.37 31.06
CA ASP A 70 -24.50 8.25 30.38
C ASP A 70 -24.26 8.25 28.85
N LEU A 71 -23.02 8.47 28.49
CA LEU A 71 -22.59 8.63 27.10
C LEU A 71 -22.98 7.44 26.22
N LEU A 72 -22.89 6.20 26.74
CA LEU A 72 -23.18 4.99 25.95
C LEU A 72 -24.67 4.85 25.59
N ALA A 73 -25.58 5.41 26.38
CA ALA A 73 -26.98 5.47 25.99
C ALA A 73 -27.23 6.40 24.80
N LYS A 74 -26.40 7.46 24.64
CA LYS A 74 -26.50 8.45 23.56
C LYS A 74 -25.70 8.05 22.33
N ALA A 75 -24.49 7.52 22.54
CA ALA A 75 -23.49 7.26 21.49
C ALA A 75 -23.51 5.81 20.97
N GLY A 76 -24.17 4.89 21.69
CA GLY A 76 -24.06 3.47 21.37
C GLY A 76 -22.65 2.92 21.57
N VAL A 77 -22.27 1.92 20.78
CA VAL A 77 -20.90 1.39 20.72
C VAL A 77 -20.02 2.33 19.92
N ILE A 78 -18.92 2.80 20.52
CA ILE A 78 -18.09 3.87 19.99
C ILE A 78 -16.90 3.29 19.24
N ALA A 79 -16.67 3.71 17.99
CA ALA A 79 -15.47 3.38 17.23
C ALA A 79 -14.20 3.87 17.97
N GLY A 80 -13.21 2.96 18.17
CA GLY A 80 -12.06 3.18 19.03
C GLY A 80 -12.21 2.60 20.45
N MET A 81 -13.38 2.07 20.84
CA MET A 81 -13.54 1.23 22.04
C MET A 81 -13.10 -0.22 21.80
N SER A 82 -12.85 -0.61 20.55
CA SER A 82 -12.33 -1.94 20.25
C SER A 82 -11.04 -2.21 21.04
N GLY A 83 -11.02 -3.35 21.74
CA GLY A 83 -9.96 -3.68 22.69
C GLY A 83 -10.26 -3.32 24.15
N SER A 84 -11.35 -2.62 24.46
CA SER A 84 -11.74 -2.33 25.84
C SER A 84 -11.92 -3.61 26.63
N PRO A 85 -11.10 -3.85 27.69
CA PRO A 85 -11.22 -5.06 28.51
C PRO A 85 -12.55 -5.10 29.23
N VAL A 86 -13.14 -6.29 29.29
CA VAL A 86 -14.42 -6.58 29.93
C VAL A 86 -14.21 -7.56 31.07
N PHE A 87 -14.69 -7.22 32.26
CA PHE A 87 -14.62 -8.01 33.48
C PHE A 87 -16.06 -8.38 33.91
N LEU A 88 -16.28 -9.67 34.18
CA LEU A 88 -17.57 -10.19 34.64
C LEU A 88 -17.39 -11.03 35.91
N GLY A 89 -18.39 -11.05 36.77
CA GLY A 89 -18.37 -11.86 37.98
C GLY A 89 -19.12 -11.23 39.15
N GLU A 90 -18.90 -11.74 40.35
CA GLU A 90 -19.44 -11.16 41.58
C GLU A 90 -18.68 -9.86 41.90
N PRO A 91 -19.39 -8.85 42.47
CA PRO A 91 -18.77 -7.58 42.82
C PRO A 91 -17.51 -7.73 43.69
N GLY A 92 -16.39 -7.18 43.20
CA GLY A 92 -15.07 -7.29 43.84
C GLY A 92 -14.30 -8.58 43.53
N ARG A 93 -14.86 -9.48 42.70
CA ARG A 93 -14.21 -10.72 42.23
C ARG A 93 -14.34 -10.92 40.72
N GLU A 94 -14.59 -9.83 40.01
CA GLU A 94 -14.72 -9.87 38.54
C GLU A 94 -13.40 -10.32 37.90
N LYS A 95 -13.55 -11.17 36.87
CA LYS A 95 -12.42 -11.70 36.08
C LYS A 95 -12.48 -11.20 34.64
N LEU A 96 -11.32 -11.02 34.02
CA LEU A 96 -11.21 -10.63 32.62
C LEU A 96 -11.78 -11.74 31.73
N VAL A 97 -12.82 -11.40 30.93
CA VAL A 97 -13.44 -12.33 29.98
C VAL A 97 -12.95 -12.12 28.54
N GLY A 98 -12.55 -10.88 28.19
CA GLY A 98 -12.12 -10.54 26.84
C GLY A 98 -12.15 -9.06 26.56
N ALA A 99 -12.35 -8.71 25.28
CA ALA A 99 -12.33 -7.34 24.80
C ALA A 99 -13.55 -7.02 23.91
N VAL A 100 -14.11 -5.83 24.06
CA VAL A 100 -15.08 -5.27 23.12
C VAL A 100 -14.49 -5.26 21.70
N ALA A 101 -15.17 -5.87 20.72
CA ALA A 101 -14.56 -6.10 19.40
C ALA A 101 -15.53 -5.99 18.21
N TYR A 102 -16.74 -6.48 18.35
CA TYR A 102 -17.72 -6.59 17.25
C TYR A 102 -19.00 -5.84 17.56
N GLY A 103 -19.66 -5.33 16.54
CA GLY A 103 -20.92 -4.62 16.66
C GLY A 103 -21.81 -4.77 15.44
N TRP A 104 -23.01 -4.23 15.53
CA TRP A 104 -23.98 -4.17 14.45
C TRP A 104 -24.10 -2.77 13.87
N THR A 105 -24.56 -2.70 12.64
CA THR A 105 -24.93 -1.43 12.02
C THR A 105 -26.29 -0.96 12.58
N PHE A 106 -26.36 0.29 13.05
CA PHE A 106 -27.57 0.91 13.60
C PHE A 106 -28.26 0.16 14.76
N PRO A 107 -27.55 -0.30 15.77
CA PRO A 107 -28.19 -0.93 16.90
C PRO A 107 -28.97 0.10 17.71
N LYS A 108 -30.20 -0.24 18.15
CA LYS A 108 -31.00 0.63 19.03
C LYS A 108 -30.47 0.69 20.46
N GLU A 109 -29.75 -0.33 20.88
CA GLU A 109 -29.11 -0.45 22.18
C GLU A 109 -27.61 -0.72 22.01
N PRO A 110 -26.74 -0.32 22.97
CA PRO A 110 -25.31 -0.53 22.91
C PRO A 110 -24.92 -2.01 23.15
N ILE A 111 -25.36 -2.90 22.26
CA ILE A 111 -25.04 -4.33 22.28
C ILE A 111 -23.81 -4.56 21.41
N CYS A 112 -22.86 -5.36 21.90
CA CYS A 112 -21.63 -5.69 21.17
C CYS A 112 -21.16 -7.12 21.46
N GLY A 113 -20.23 -7.58 20.61
CA GLY A 113 -19.49 -8.82 20.77
C GLY A 113 -18.16 -8.58 21.46
N VAL A 114 -17.84 -9.43 22.41
CA VAL A 114 -16.58 -9.47 23.15
C VAL A 114 -15.78 -10.67 22.71
N THR A 115 -14.58 -10.44 22.18
CA THR A 115 -13.63 -11.52 21.84
C THR A 115 -13.05 -12.10 23.12
N PRO A 116 -13.13 -13.43 23.36
CA PRO A 116 -12.61 -14.05 24.56
C PRO A 116 -11.11 -13.84 24.74
N ILE A 117 -10.67 -13.58 25.96
CA ILE A 117 -9.25 -13.37 26.28
C ILE A 117 -8.42 -14.63 25.95
N SER A 118 -8.98 -15.81 26.06
CA SER A 118 -8.32 -17.07 25.67
C SER A 118 -7.89 -17.06 24.22
N SER A 119 -8.76 -16.62 23.31
CA SER A 119 -8.46 -16.49 21.87
C SER A 119 -7.41 -15.42 21.59
N MET A 120 -7.47 -14.30 22.32
CA MET A 120 -6.49 -13.22 22.19
C MET A 120 -5.08 -13.65 22.65
N LEU A 121 -4.99 -14.39 23.77
CA LEU A 121 -3.73 -14.90 24.30
C LEU A 121 -3.05 -15.89 23.33
N GLU A 122 -3.82 -16.64 22.54
CA GLU A 122 -3.27 -17.49 21.50
C GLU A 122 -2.50 -16.71 20.44
N VAL A 123 -2.92 -15.49 20.11
CA VAL A 123 -2.21 -14.63 19.17
C VAL A 123 -0.81 -14.28 19.66
N ALA A 124 -0.65 -13.96 20.96
CA ALA A 124 0.65 -13.68 21.55
C ALA A 124 1.59 -14.90 21.59
N ARG A 125 1.04 -16.13 21.65
CA ARG A 125 1.80 -17.39 21.76
C ARG A 125 2.24 -17.97 20.41
N ARG A 126 1.68 -17.54 19.28
CA ARG A 126 1.92 -18.17 17.96
C ARG A 126 2.95 -17.39 17.14
N PRO A 127 4.14 -17.97 16.87
CA PRO A 127 5.20 -17.26 16.11
C PRO A 127 4.95 -17.16 14.61
N SER A 128 4.10 -17.98 13.98
CA SER A 128 3.82 -17.90 12.53
C SER A 128 2.76 -18.92 12.07
N GLY A 129 2.02 -18.62 11.00
CA GLY A 129 1.41 -19.66 10.16
C GLY A 129 -0.12 -19.72 10.04
N PHE A 130 -0.90 -18.69 10.39
CA PHE A 130 -2.34 -18.67 10.12
C PHE A 130 -2.76 -17.45 9.30
N SER A 131 -3.35 -17.73 8.12
CA SER A 131 -4.19 -16.75 7.42
C SER A 131 -5.55 -16.72 8.13
N ASN A 132 -6.01 -15.55 8.54
CA ASN A 132 -7.30 -15.38 9.18
C ASN A 132 -8.15 -14.47 8.28
N SER A 133 -9.03 -15.06 7.49
CA SER A 133 -10.14 -14.30 6.91
C SER A 133 -11.14 -14.00 8.01
N VAL A 134 -11.62 -12.77 8.09
CA VAL A 134 -12.78 -12.41 8.91
C VAL A 134 -13.99 -13.15 8.33
N PRO A 135 -14.78 -13.90 9.13
CA PRO A 135 -16.00 -14.52 8.62
C PRO A 135 -16.95 -13.44 8.11
N ASP A 136 -17.60 -13.69 6.99
CA ASP A 136 -18.77 -12.91 6.60
C ASP A 136 -19.94 -13.33 7.51
N ALA A 137 -20.08 -12.62 8.61
CA ALA A 137 -21.09 -12.92 9.64
C ALA A 137 -22.35 -12.04 9.46
N GLY A 138 -22.65 -11.65 8.25
CA GLY A 138 -23.79 -10.78 7.95
C GLY A 138 -23.62 -9.37 8.50
N GLU A 139 -24.54 -8.90 9.33
CA GLU A 139 -24.50 -7.54 9.90
C GLU A 139 -23.48 -7.37 11.04
N LEU A 140 -23.00 -8.46 11.65
CA LEU A 140 -22.03 -8.42 12.74
C LEU A 140 -20.59 -8.28 12.19
N SER A 141 -19.99 -7.14 12.41
CA SER A 141 -18.68 -6.78 11.90
C SER A 141 -17.74 -6.26 12.99
N PRO A 142 -16.41 -6.28 12.79
CA PRO A 142 -15.49 -5.57 13.67
C PRO A 142 -15.96 -4.12 13.90
N ILE A 143 -15.88 -3.65 15.14
CA ILE A 143 -16.14 -2.25 15.45
C ILE A 143 -15.17 -1.41 14.63
N ALA A 144 -15.70 -0.43 13.91
CA ALA A 144 -14.89 0.40 13.04
C ALA A 144 -13.72 1.04 13.79
N THR A 145 -12.55 1.01 13.16
CA THR A 145 -11.34 1.63 13.70
C THR A 145 -11.19 3.03 13.12
N PRO A 146 -11.22 4.10 13.93
CA PRO A 146 -10.93 5.45 13.45
C PRO A 146 -9.47 5.55 13.03
N LEU A 147 -9.24 5.96 11.79
CA LEU A 147 -7.91 6.26 11.24
C LEU A 147 -7.76 7.79 11.14
N TRP A 148 -7.00 8.35 12.05
CA TRP A 148 -6.75 9.79 12.13
C TRP A 148 -5.68 10.21 11.15
N LEU A 149 -6.02 11.16 10.28
CA LEU A 149 -5.18 11.64 9.19
C LEU A 149 -4.88 13.13 9.38
N SER A 150 -3.60 13.51 9.33
CA SER A 150 -3.16 14.90 9.27
C SER A 150 -2.24 15.12 8.07
N GLY A 151 -2.33 16.29 7.43
CA GLY A 151 -1.55 16.61 6.24
C GLY A 151 -2.07 15.96 4.95
N PHE A 152 -3.16 15.16 5.01
CA PHE A 152 -3.81 14.60 3.83
C PHE A 152 -4.87 15.57 3.29
N SER A 153 -4.92 15.72 1.97
CA SER A 153 -5.92 16.56 1.30
C SER A 153 -7.32 15.91 1.33
N PRO A 154 -8.41 16.70 1.30
CA PRO A 154 -9.78 16.15 1.34
C PRO A 154 -10.08 15.18 0.18
N SER A 155 -9.56 15.43 -1.02
CA SER A 155 -9.72 14.57 -2.20
C SER A 155 -9.09 13.19 -1.98
N VAL A 156 -7.88 13.16 -1.39
CA VAL A 156 -7.13 11.95 -1.03
C VAL A 156 -7.85 11.19 0.09
N VAL A 157 -8.32 11.88 1.14
CA VAL A 157 -9.10 11.25 2.23
C VAL A 157 -10.36 10.58 1.69
N GLY A 158 -11.05 11.22 0.72
CA GLY A 158 -12.20 10.61 0.04
C GLY A 158 -11.85 9.27 -0.62
N ARG A 159 -10.77 9.22 -1.39
CA ARG A 159 -10.29 7.98 -2.05
C ARG A 159 -9.80 6.92 -1.05
N MET A 160 -9.13 7.34 0.03
CA MET A 160 -8.71 6.41 1.10
C MET A 160 -9.91 5.76 1.78
N ARG A 161 -11.03 6.48 1.94
CA ARG A 161 -12.26 5.94 2.55
C ARG A 161 -12.77 4.73 1.78
N ASP A 162 -12.82 4.80 0.46
CA ASP A 162 -13.28 3.69 -0.38
C ASP A 162 -12.30 2.50 -0.32
N ALA A 163 -10.99 2.76 -0.38
CA ALA A 163 -9.97 1.73 -0.33
C ALA A 163 -9.84 1.02 1.03
N LEU A 164 -10.20 1.70 2.13
CA LEU A 164 -10.08 1.17 3.50
C LEU A 164 -11.39 0.61 4.07
N LYS A 165 -12.49 0.72 3.31
CA LYS A 165 -13.83 0.29 3.75
C LYS A 165 -13.87 -1.21 4.10
N GLU A 166 -13.21 -2.05 3.31
CA GLU A 166 -13.15 -3.50 3.52
C GLU A 166 -12.43 -3.90 4.83
N PHE A 167 -11.54 -3.04 5.33
CA PHE A 167 -10.85 -3.25 6.61
C PHE A 167 -11.61 -2.68 7.81
N GLY A 168 -12.82 -2.15 7.62
CA GLY A 168 -13.57 -1.48 8.69
C GLY A 168 -12.91 -0.20 9.21
N MET A 169 -11.95 0.36 8.49
CA MET A 169 -11.27 1.60 8.85
C MET A 169 -12.07 2.83 8.42
N VAL A 170 -12.10 3.83 9.28
CA VAL A 170 -12.78 5.10 9.02
C VAL A 170 -11.77 6.24 9.00
N PRO A 171 -11.32 6.68 7.80
CA PRO A 171 -10.46 7.85 7.68
C PRO A 171 -11.17 9.12 8.16
N ILE A 172 -10.52 9.83 9.08
CA ILE A 172 -11.02 11.06 9.69
C ILE A 172 -9.93 12.12 9.56
N SER A 173 -10.26 13.25 8.92
CA SER A 173 -9.34 14.39 8.80
C SER A 173 -9.22 15.10 10.13
N GLY A 174 -8.01 15.44 10.52
CA GLY A 174 -7.67 16.12 11.77
C GLY A 174 -6.70 15.30 12.60
N GLY A 175 -6.13 15.87 13.61
CA GLY A 175 -5.11 15.21 14.42
C GLY A 175 -3.74 15.85 14.20
N GLY A 176 -2.72 15.08 14.35
CA GLY A 176 -1.32 15.47 14.39
C GLY A 176 -0.62 14.50 15.32
N SER A 177 0.43 14.94 15.98
CA SER A 177 1.07 14.23 17.09
C SER A 177 1.06 15.12 18.33
N ASP A 178 0.82 14.53 19.50
CA ASP A 178 0.88 15.22 20.80
C ASP A 178 1.89 14.48 21.67
N THR A 179 2.82 15.20 22.27
CA THR A 179 3.81 14.61 23.19
C THR A 179 3.24 14.37 24.58
N SER A 180 2.07 14.97 24.90
CA SER A 180 1.40 14.84 26.22
C SER A 180 0.55 13.56 26.29
N GLY A 181 1.20 12.41 26.20
CA GLY A 181 0.56 11.09 26.25
C GLY A 181 0.61 10.44 27.64
N PRO A 182 0.00 9.23 27.77
CA PRO A 182 0.13 8.44 28.97
C PRO A 182 1.60 8.05 29.18
N SER A 183 2.08 8.13 30.41
CA SER A 183 3.44 7.72 30.78
C SER A 183 3.63 6.19 30.77
N SER A 184 2.53 5.44 30.83
CA SER A 184 2.52 3.98 30.77
C SER A 184 1.23 3.46 30.17
N LEU A 185 1.30 2.27 29.57
CA LEU A 185 0.14 1.56 29.05
C LEU A 185 -0.41 0.60 30.10
N SER A 186 -1.70 0.69 30.38
CA SER A 186 -2.46 -0.21 31.26
C SER A 186 -3.74 -0.68 30.55
N PRO A 187 -4.38 -1.77 31.00
CA PRO A 187 -5.66 -2.19 30.47
C PRO A 187 -6.68 -1.04 30.46
N GLY A 188 -7.36 -0.83 29.34
CA GLY A 188 -8.26 0.30 29.10
C GLY A 188 -7.60 1.55 28.52
N SER A 189 -6.27 1.68 28.50
CA SER A 189 -5.60 2.82 27.87
C SER A 189 -5.91 2.92 26.39
N ALA A 190 -6.03 4.14 25.87
CA ALA A 190 -6.12 4.38 24.44
C ALA A 190 -4.76 4.08 23.79
N LEU A 191 -4.80 3.30 22.71
CA LEU A 191 -3.65 2.81 21.96
C LEU A 191 -3.73 3.31 20.52
N GLY A 192 -2.60 3.85 20.03
CA GLY A 192 -2.42 4.20 18.63
C GLY A 192 -1.56 3.18 17.89
N VAL A 193 -1.89 2.90 16.63
CA VAL A 193 -1.00 2.23 15.68
C VAL A 193 -0.70 3.24 14.57
N GLN A 194 0.54 3.75 14.56
CA GLN A 194 0.95 4.84 13.70
C GLN A 194 1.53 4.30 12.40
N LEU A 195 0.80 4.45 11.31
CA LEU A 195 1.14 3.90 9.99
C LEU A 195 1.99 4.86 9.16
N VAL A 196 1.81 6.16 9.41
CA VAL A 196 2.58 7.25 8.82
C VAL A 196 2.87 8.30 9.88
N ARG A 197 4.09 8.86 9.89
CA ARG A 197 4.50 9.96 10.77
C ARG A 197 5.33 10.99 10.02
N GLY A 198 5.28 12.27 10.44
CA GLY A 198 5.99 13.39 9.82
C GLY A 198 5.04 14.47 9.32
N ASP A 199 5.32 15.06 8.15
CA ASP A 199 4.47 16.12 7.55
C ASP A 199 3.08 15.62 7.15
N VAL A 200 2.93 14.32 6.94
CA VAL A 200 1.65 13.62 6.90
C VAL A 200 1.63 12.55 7.97
N THR A 201 0.48 12.36 8.63
CA THR A 201 0.34 11.34 9.69
C THR A 201 -0.92 10.50 9.49
N ALA A 202 -0.82 9.21 9.78
CA ALA A 202 -1.95 8.29 9.79
C ALA A 202 -1.86 7.36 10.99
N THR A 203 -2.84 7.46 11.92
CA THR A 203 -2.85 6.68 13.16
C THR A 203 -4.21 6.04 13.37
N ALA A 204 -4.26 4.73 13.49
CA ALA A 204 -5.43 3.99 13.92
C ALA A 204 -5.51 4.00 15.45
N ILE A 205 -6.71 4.27 16.00
CA ILE A 205 -6.91 4.33 17.45
C ILE A 205 -7.87 3.24 17.91
N GLY A 206 -7.43 2.51 18.95
CA GLY A 206 -8.20 1.51 19.67
C GLY A 206 -7.91 1.55 21.16
N THR A 207 -8.15 0.43 21.83
CA THR A 207 -7.97 0.29 23.27
C THR A 207 -7.10 -0.93 23.59
N LEU A 208 -6.27 -0.80 24.61
CA LEU A 208 -5.42 -1.85 25.12
C LEU A 208 -6.22 -2.78 26.06
N THR A 209 -6.17 -4.07 25.79
CA THR A 209 -6.93 -5.08 26.55
C THR A 209 -6.16 -5.63 27.73
N TRP A 210 -4.91 -6.01 27.51
CA TRP A 210 -4.13 -6.73 28.51
C TRP A 210 -2.63 -6.50 28.32
N VAL A 211 -1.90 -6.49 29.47
CA VAL A 211 -0.44 -6.33 29.51
C VAL A 211 0.12 -7.35 30.51
N LYS A 212 1.18 -8.03 30.12
CA LYS A 212 2.01 -8.84 31.03
C LYS A 212 3.48 -8.75 30.63
N GLY A 213 4.31 -8.22 31.53
CA GLY A 213 5.69 -7.87 31.17
C GLY A 213 5.66 -6.85 30.03
N ASP A 214 6.35 -7.18 28.93
CA ASP A 214 6.37 -6.34 27.74
C ASP A 214 5.31 -6.72 26.70
N THR A 215 4.60 -7.83 26.88
CA THR A 215 3.56 -8.28 25.96
C THR A 215 2.28 -7.49 26.12
N VAL A 216 1.71 -7.06 24.99
CA VAL A 216 0.49 -6.25 24.88
C VAL A 216 -0.51 -6.95 23.96
N LEU A 217 -1.80 -6.96 24.37
CA LEU A 217 -2.94 -7.37 23.53
C LEU A 217 -3.92 -6.20 23.42
N ALA A 218 -4.43 -5.96 22.22
CA ALA A 218 -5.34 -4.84 21.98
C ALA A 218 -6.33 -5.13 20.85
N PHE A 219 -7.30 -4.25 20.63
CA PHE A 219 -8.31 -4.17 19.59
C PHE A 219 -9.39 -5.27 19.63
N GLY A 220 -9.06 -6.50 20.02
CA GLY A 220 -10.02 -7.61 20.05
C GLY A 220 -10.46 -8.13 18.68
N HIS A 221 -9.99 -7.53 17.60
CA HIS A 221 -10.20 -7.89 16.20
C HIS A 221 -8.98 -7.49 15.35
N PRO A 222 -8.86 -7.94 14.10
CA PRO A 222 -7.74 -7.54 13.24
C PRO A 222 -7.88 -6.09 12.77
N MET A 223 -6.74 -5.47 12.44
CA MET A 223 -6.71 -4.19 11.74
C MET A 223 -6.78 -4.38 10.22
N PHE A 224 -5.83 -5.12 9.67
CA PHE A 224 -5.67 -5.39 8.23
C PHE A 224 -5.50 -6.88 7.95
N SER A 225 -5.57 -7.73 8.97
CA SER A 225 -5.30 -9.18 8.87
C SER A 225 -3.90 -9.50 8.31
N LEU A 226 -2.90 -8.71 8.65
CA LEU A 226 -1.53 -8.82 8.10
C LEU A 226 -0.78 -10.08 8.59
N GLY A 227 -1.27 -10.74 9.62
CA GLY A 227 -0.54 -11.82 10.25
C GLY A 227 0.69 -11.33 11.03
N ASN A 228 1.89 -11.77 10.65
CA ASN A 228 3.13 -11.25 11.20
C ASN A 228 3.43 -9.86 10.60
N THR A 229 3.72 -8.91 11.46
CA THR A 229 3.95 -7.52 11.05
C THR A 229 4.98 -6.82 11.95
N ALA A 230 5.25 -5.55 11.70
CA ALA A 230 6.02 -4.67 12.58
C ALA A 230 5.46 -3.25 12.42
N LEU A 231 4.41 -2.93 13.19
CA LEU A 231 3.76 -1.61 13.11
C LEU A 231 4.06 -0.81 14.38
N PRO A 232 4.36 0.49 14.28
CA PRO A 232 4.59 1.34 15.45
C PRO A 232 3.39 1.38 16.37
N MET A 233 3.61 1.09 17.65
CA MET A 233 2.62 1.20 18.70
C MET A 233 2.89 2.47 19.50
N THR A 234 1.88 3.32 19.67
CA THR A 234 1.95 4.58 20.41
C THR A 234 0.90 4.60 21.49
N GLY A 235 1.05 5.47 22.48
CA GLY A 235 -0.11 5.90 23.26
C GLY A 235 -1.05 6.73 22.39
N ALA A 236 -2.24 7.00 22.91
CA ALA A 236 -3.16 7.93 22.29
C ALA A 236 -3.82 8.82 23.33
N ARG A 237 -4.08 10.07 22.95
CA ARG A 237 -4.89 11.03 23.73
C ARG A 237 -6.22 11.24 23.04
N ILE A 238 -7.30 11.09 23.77
CA ILE A 238 -8.66 11.28 23.28
C ILE A 238 -9.13 12.69 23.64
N TYR A 239 -9.39 13.55 22.68
CA TYR A 239 -9.92 14.89 22.93
C TYR A 239 -11.35 14.83 23.45
N ASP A 240 -12.16 14.01 22.78
CA ASP A 240 -13.55 13.78 23.15
C ASP A 240 -14.11 12.58 22.36
N VAL A 241 -15.35 12.21 22.63
CA VAL A 241 -16.14 11.29 21.81
C VAL A 241 -17.12 12.10 20.98
N PHE A 242 -17.18 11.84 19.69
CA PHE A 242 -18.18 12.40 18.79
C PHE A 242 -19.40 11.47 18.75
N PRO A 243 -20.51 11.78 19.43
CA PRO A 243 -21.73 11.00 19.36
C PRO A 243 -22.42 11.24 18.01
N SER A 244 -22.86 10.18 17.35
CA SER A 244 -23.49 10.26 16.03
C SER A 244 -24.51 9.15 15.85
N VAL A 245 -25.61 9.46 15.17
CA VAL A 245 -26.63 8.48 14.81
C VAL A 245 -26.09 7.41 13.85
N TYR A 246 -25.17 7.81 12.96
CA TYR A 246 -24.57 6.88 12.01
C TYR A 246 -23.44 6.05 12.63
N ARG A 247 -22.48 6.72 13.27
CA ARG A 247 -21.31 6.08 13.91
C ARG A 247 -20.65 7.06 14.87
N SER A 248 -20.66 6.73 16.13
CA SER A 248 -19.89 7.45 17.15
C SER A 248 -18.42 7.03 17.11
N PHE A 249 -17.49 7.95 17.37
CA PHE A 249 -16.06 7.65 17.36
C PHE A 249 -15.27 8.54 18.33
N LYS A 250 -14.13 8.03 18.80
CA LYS A 250 -13.18 8.78 19.63
C LYS A 250 -12.43 9.77 18.77
N LEU A 251 -12.43 11.04 19.13
CA LEU A 251 -11.58 12.09 18.58
C LEU A 251 -10.22 12.02 19.27
N GLY A 252 -9.15 11.65 18.55
CA GLY A 252 -7.88 11.46 19.22
C GLY A 252 -6.66 11.61 18.30
N VAL A 253 -5.49 11.55 18.92
CA VAL A 253 -4.19 11.75 18.29
C VAL A 253 -3.17 10.78 18.89
N ALA A 254 -2.19 10.36 18.06
CA ALA A 254 -1.05 9.61 18.54
C ALA A 254 -0.21 10.44 19.51
N THR A 255 0.34 9.76 20.50
CA THR A 255 1.33 10.33 21.43
C THR A 255 2.69 9.66 21.25
N SER A 256 3.51 9.62 22.27
CA SER A 256 4.84 9.04 22.21
C SER A 256 4.84 7.57 21.79
N PRO A 257 5.86 7.11 21.06
CA PRO A 257 6.07 5.70 20.77
C PRO A 257 6.16 4.87 22.05
N MET A 258 5.55 3.69 22.02
CA MET A 258 5.46 2.79 23.19
C MET A 258 5.92 1.37 22.89
N GLY A 259 6.14 1.01 21.60
CA GLY A 259 6.55 -0.31 21.20
C GLY A 259 6.18 -0.67 19.77
N VAL A 260 6.05 -1.97 19.50
CA VAL A 260 5.74 -2.54 18.19
C VAL A 260 4.62 -3.56 18.25
N VAL A 261 3.68 -3.50 17.31
CA VAL A 261 2.70 -4.55 17.02
C VAL A 261 3.36 -5.59 16.12
N LEU A 262 3.44 -6.84 16.56
CA LEU A 262 4.09 -7.96 15.87
C LEU A 262 3.12 -8.92 15.22
N GLN A 263 1.85 -8.93 15.66
CA GLN A 263 0.79 -9.80 15.15
C GLN A 263 -0.48 -8.99 14.91
N ASP A 264 -1.11 -9.21 13.77
CA ASP A 264 -2.42 -8.65 13.39
C ASP A 264 -3.31 -9.79 12.89
N ARG A 265 -4.17 -10.33 13.79
CA ARG A 265 -4.94 -11.56 13.54
C ARG A 265 -6.37 -11.42 14.00
N LEU A 266 -7.24 -12.36 13.59
CA LEU A 266 -8.68 -12.33 13.85
C LEU A 266 -9.05 -11.99 15.30
N PRO A 267 -8.46 -12.59 16.37
CA PRO A 267 -8.88 -12.29 17.72
C PRO A 267 -8.27 -11.01 18.32
N ALA A 268 -7.15 -10.50 17.78
CA ALA A 268 -6.46 -9.36 18.35
C ALA A 268 -5.25 -8.88 17.52
N ILE A 269 -4.77 -7.71 17.86
CA ILE A 269 -3.37 -7.35 17.64
C ILE A 269 -2.55 -7.66 18.89
N ALA A 270 -1.33 -8.15 18.68
CA ALA A 270 -0.38 -8.42 19.76
C ALA A 270 0.97 -7.77 19.47
N GLY A 271 1.62 -7.27 20.51
CA GLY A 271 2.88 -6.56 20.38
C GLY A 271 3.73 -6.58 21.63
N VAL A 272 4.86 -5.88 21.59
CA VAL A 272 5.78 -5.71 22.72
C VAL A 272 6.08 -4.23 22.95
N ARG A 273 6.25 -3.86 24.22
CA ARG A 273 6.64 -2.51 24.63
C ARG A 273 8.14 -2.30 24.48
N GLY A 274 8.54 -1.05 24.31
CA GLY A 274 9.94 -0.61 24.36
C GLY A 274 10.68 -0.64 23.02
N GLU A 275 10.35 -1.50 22.09
CA GLU A 275 10.96 -1.55 20.77
C GLU A 275 10.18 -0.66 19.79
N GLU A 276 10.87 0.15 19.00
CA GLU A 276 10.26 0.84 17.86
C GLU A 276 10.60 0.12 16.56
N PRO A 277 9.61 -0.10 15.69
CA PRO A 277 9.90 -0.65 14.37
C PRO A 277 10.56 0.40 13.50
N ASP A 278 11.43 -0.09 12.64
CA ASP A 278 12.08 0.72 11.62
C ASP A 278 11.07 1.14 10.54
N MET A 279 10.96 2.45 10.32
CA MET A 279 10.07 3.04 9.32
C MET A 279 10.81 3.33 8.02
N LEU A 280 10.09 3.43 6.91
CA LEU A 280 10.61 3.82 5.60
C LEU A 280 10.58 5.34 5.44
N PRO A 281 11.74 6.03 5.46
CA PRO A 281 11.79 7.47 5.22
C PRO A 281 11.45 7.80 3.76
N VAL A 282 10.60 8.81 3.60
CA VAL A 282 10.21 9.38 2.31
C VAL A 282 10.46 10.88 2.34
N ARG A 283 11.31 11.34 1.43
CA ARG A 283 11.60 12.76 1.20
C ARG A 283 11.07 13.17 -0.15
N VAL A 284 10.30 14.25 -0.19
CA VAL A 284 9.69 14.76 -1.42
C VAL A 284 9.92 16.25 -1.54
N GLU A 285 10.58 16.67 -2.61
CA GLU A 285 10.68 18.06 -3.00
C GLU A 285 9.57 18.38 -4.02
N VAL A 286 8.69 19.32 -3.73
CA VAL A 286 7.64 19.78 -4.64
C VAL A 286 7.85 21.27 -4.90
N GLY A 287 8.35 21.63 -6.06
CA GLY A 287 8.79 22.98 -6.36
C GLY A 287 9.89 23.45 -5.38
N ARG A 288 9.55 24.43 -4.53
CA ARG A 288 10.46 24.97 -3.48
C ARG A 288 10.18 24.42 -2.08
N LYS A 289 9.16 23.59 -1.91
CA LYS A 289 8.78 23.01 -0.62
C LYS A 289 9.36 21.61 -0.49
N GLU A 290 9.83 21.27 0.68
CA GLU A 290 10.26 19.94 1.04
C GLU A 290 9.31 19.36 2.07
N PHE A 291 8.94 18.10 1.85
CA PHE A 291 8.11 17.30 2.76
C PHE A 291 8.89 16.06 3.18
N ARG A 292 8.78 15.72 4.45
CA ARG A 292 9.42 14.53 5.04
C ARG A 292 8.41 13.77 5.87
N PHE A 293 8.27 12.50 5.56
CA PHE A 293 7.45 11.60 6.34
C PHE A 293 8.02 10.19 6.30
N GLU A 294 7.58 9.36 7.20
CA GLU A 294 7.96 7.95 7.26
C GLU A 294 6.71 7.09 7.20
N VAL A 295 6.79 5.95 6.51
CA VAL A 295 5.71 4.98 6.41
C VAL A 295 6.14 3.62 6.94
N VAL A 296 5.18 2.81 7.37
CA VAL A 296 5.45 1.43 7.81
C VAL A 296 6.14 0.61 6.72
N ARG A 297 7.18 -0.15 7.08
CA ARG A 297 7.89 -1.06 6.16
C ARG A 297 7.13 -2.36 5.93
N HIS A 298 5.90 -2.26 5.50
CA HIS A 298 5.12 -3.44 5.16
C HIS A 298 4.92 -3.52 3.63
N PRO A 299 5.13 -4.70 2.98
CA PRO A 299 5.10 -4.81 1.52
C PRO A 299 3.76 -4.39 0.88
N GLN A 300 2.67 -4.43 1.63
CA GLN A 300 1.35 -4.03 1.17
C GLN A 300 1.00 -2.61 1.62
N MET A 301 1.19 -2.29 2.92
CA MET A 301 0.80 -1.01 3.49
C MET A 301 1.79 0.11 3.18
N GLY A 302 3.10 -0.18 3.08
CA GLY A 302 4.11 0.83 2.73
C GLY A 302 3.82 1.53 1.40
N PRO A 303 3.72 0.80 0.27
CA PRO A 303 3.36 1.39 -1.02
C PRO A 303 2.00 2.11 -1.01
N PHE A 304 1.01 1.57 -0.29
CA PHE A 304 -0.30 2.18 -0.12
C PHE A 304 -0.20 3.59 0.51
N PHE A 305 0.50 3.72 1.63
CA PHE A 305 0.63 5.01 2.30
C PHE A 305 1.59 5.97 1.58
N VAL A 306 2.60 5.44 0.87
CA VAL A 306 3.44 6.27 -0.02
C VAL A 306 2.58 6.89 -1.12
N PHE A 307 1.71 6.12 -1.76
CA PHE A 307 0.78 6.63 -2.79
C PHE A 307 -0.05 7.81 -2.28
N TYR A 308 -0.78 7.61 -1.18
CA TYR A 308 -1.65 8.66 -0.64
C TYR A 308 -0.90 9.85 -0.05
N GLY A 309 0.26 9.60 0.58
CA GLY A 309 1.14 10.65 1.08
C GLY A 309 1.67 11.54 -0.05
N LEU A 310 2.18 10.93 -1.13
CA LEU A 310 2.66 11.65 -2.30
C LEU A 310 1.57 12.47 -3.00
N ALA A 311 0.40 11.86 -3.20
CA ALA A 311 -0.74 12.56 -3.79
C ALA A 311 -1.13 13.80 -2.96
N SER A 312 -1.15 13.66 -1.63
CA SER A 312 -1.50 14.76 -0.71
C SER A 312 -0.46 15.88 -0.72
N VAL A 313 0.83 15.57 -0.65
CA VAL A 313 1.87 16.61 -0.66
C VAL A 313 1.96 17.31 -2.01
N ALA A 314 1.70 16.61 -3.11
CA ALA A 314 1.62 17.21 -4.44
C ALA A 314 0.43 18.19 -4.53
N GLU A 315 -0.76 17.83 -4.05
CA GLU A 315 -1.92 18.74 -3.98
C GLU A 315 -1.67 19.94 -3.04
N ALA A 316 -1.06 19.72 -1.88
CA ALA A 316 -0.78 20.78 -0.91
C ALA A 316 0.27 21.80 -1.40
N ALA A 317 1.17 21.38 -2.29
CA ALA A 317 2.20 22.23 -2.86
C ALA A 317 1.73 22.94 -4.13
N GLY A 318 0.91 22.28 -4.94
CA GLY A 318 0.24 22.86 -6.11
C GLY A 318 -1.06 23.53 -5.69
N LYS A 319 -1.34 24.71 -6.17
CA LYS A 319 -2.61 25.41 -5.91
C LYS A 319 -3.82 24.79 -6.66
N SER A 320 -3.66 23.67 -7.32
CA SER A 320 -4.59 23.22 -8.34
C SER A 320 -5.42 21.99 -7.95
N SER A 321 -6.68 22.21 -7.72
CA SER A 321 -7.71 21.28 -8.18
C SER A 321 -7.94 21.59 -9.67
N GLY A 322 -7.39 20.77 -10.59
CA GLY A 322 -7.55 21.02 -12.03
C GLY A 322 -6.57 20.23 -12.88
N GLU A 323 -6.56 20.55 -14.17
CA GLU A 323 -5.63 19.98 -15.14
C GLU A 323 -4.21 20.50 -14.87
N SER A 324 -3.24 19.58 -14.85
CA SER A 324 -1.83 19.93 -14.58
C SER A 324 -0.89 18.98 -15.31
N SER A 325 0.38 19.36 -15.39
CA SER A 325 1.46 18.47 -15.79
C SER A 325 2.41 18.25 -14.62
N VAL A 326 2.92 17.03 -14.49
CA VAL A 326 3.77 16.59 -13.40
C VAL A 326 5.00 15.91 -13.96
N GLU A 327 6.18 16.47 -13.71
CA GLU A 327 7.43 15.76 -13.89
C GLU A 327 7.87 15.13 -12.58
N LEU A 328 8.05 13.81 -12.59
CA LEU A 328 8.54 12.99 -11.48
C LEU A 328 9.99 12.59 -11.74
N LYS A 329 10.87 12.81 -10.77
CA LYS A 329 12.23 12.28 -10.71
C LYS A 329 12.48 11.73 -9.31
N GLY A 330 13.15 10.58 -9.20
CA GLY A 330 13.38 10.02 -7.88
C GLY A 330 14.41 8.91 -7.82
N LYS A 331 14.69 8.51 -6.59
CA LYS A 331 15.59 7.40 -6.25
C LYS A 331 15.00 6.59 -5.11
N LEU A 332 15.03 5.27 -5.26
CA LEU A 332 14.83 4.32 -4.18
C LEU A 332 16.20 3.74 -3.80
N PHE A 333 16.53 3.80 -2.52
CA PHE A 333 17.76 3.23 -1.98
C PHE A 333 17.45 1.86 -1.39
N VAL A 334 18.16 0.83 -1.86
CA VAL A 334 17.86 -0.58 -1.55
C VAL A 334 19.17 -1.30 -1.23
N GLY A 335 19.63 -1.22 0.03
CA GLY A 335 20.97 -1.69 0.42
C GLY A 335 22.05 -0.91 -0.33
N SER A 336 22.92 -1.62 -1.05
CA SER A 336 23.97 -1.00 -1.89
C SER A 336 23.47 -0.53 -3.26
N GLU A 337 22.24 -0.83 -3.64
CA GLU A 337 21.68 -0.52 -4.95
C GLU A 337 20.84 0.75 -4.92
N THR A 338 20.86 1.52 -5.99
CA THR A 338 20.03 2.71 -6.15
C THR A 338 19.23 2.58 -7.43
N LEU A 339 17.92 2.49 -7.30
CA LEU A 339 16.98 2.48 -8.42
C LEU A 339 16.55 3.92 -8.74
N ARG A 340 16.80 4.36 -9.97
CA ARG A 340 16.33 5.65 -10.47
C ARG A 340 14.96 5.48 -11.11
N ILE A 341 14.06 6.40 -10.77
CA ILE A 341 12.71 6.46 -11.34
C ILE A 341 12.45 7.85 -11.90
N GLY A 342 11.67 7.90 -12.96
CA GLY A 342 11.28 9.19 -13.52
C GLY A 342 10.28 9.04 -14.65
N ASN A 343 9.26 9.91 -14.63
CA ASN A 343 8.20 9.90 -15.63
C ASN A 343 7.58 11.29 -15.77
N PHE A 344 6.66 11.43 -16.71
CA PHE A 344 5.93 12.66 -16.96
C PHE A 344 4.44 12.35 -17.15
N PHE A 345 3.58 13.13 -16.49
CA PHE A 345 2.13 12.94 -16.50
C PHE A 345 1.44 14.26 -16.82
N SER A 346 0.27 14.22 -17.46
CA SER A 346 -0.52 15.41 -17.76
C SER A 346 -2.01 15.11 -17.83
N GLY A 347 -2.81 15.93 -17.18
CA GLY A 347 -4.27 15.84 -17.08
C GLY A 347 -4.79 16.08 -15.67
N LEU A 348 -6.10 15.84 -15.47
CA LEU A 348 -6.80 16.03 -14.18
C LEU A 348 -6.23 15.22 -13.01
N ALA A 349 -5.64 14.06 -13.29
CA ALA A 349 -5.15 13.12 -12.29
C ALA A 349 -3.62 12.94 -12.34
N ALA A 350 -2.89 13.90 -12.91
CA ALA A 350 -1.45 13.77 -13.16
C ALA A 350 -0.65 13.48 -11.87
N HIS A 351 -0.98 14.14 -10.76
CA HIS A 351 -0.35 13.91 -9.46
C HIS A 351 -0.67 12.52 -8.87
N PHE A 352 -1.89 12.00 -9.07
CA PHE A 352 -2.21 10.63 -8.67
C PHE A 352 -1.47 9.61 -9.53
N GLN A 353 -1.35 9.85 -10.84
CA GLN A 353 -0.58 8.98 -11.73
C GLN A 353 0.91 8.95 -11.36
N ALA A 354 1.48 10.08 -10.99
CA ALA A 354 2.85 10.16 -10.50
C ALA A 354 3.05 9.40 -9.18
N ALA A 355 2.11 9.54 -8.24
CA ALA A 355 2.13 8.81 -6.98
C ALA A 355 1.96 7.29 -7.18
N GLU A 356 1.08 6.89 -8.12
CA GLU A 356 0.85 5.51 -8.52
C GLU A 356 2.12 4.86 -9.08
N ASP A 357 2.82 5.55 -9.98
CA ASP A 357 4.08 5.07 -10.59
C ASP A 357 5.12 4.73 -9.52
N VAL A 358 5.32 5.63 -8.54
CA VAL A 358 6.22 5.38 -7.39
C VAL A 358 5.74 4.19 -6.55
N SER A 359 4.45 4.13 -6.24
CA SER A 359 3.86 3.07 -5.42
C SER A 359 4.00 1.70 -6.07
N GLN A 360 3.79 1.61 -7.38
CA GLN A 360 3.95 0.36 -8.14
C GLN A 360 5.40 -0.11 -8.15
N VAL A 361 6.36 0.80 -8.38
CA VAL A 361 7.80 0.47 -8.32
C VAL A 361 8.18 -0.01 -6.93
N LEU A 362 7.76 0.71 -5.88
CA LEU A 362 8.02 0.33 -4.49
C LEU A 362 7.40 -1.05 -4.16
N SER A 363 6.17 -1.29 -4.60
CA SER A 363 5.49 -2.57 -4.42
C SER A 363 6.22 -3.72 -5.12
N ALA A 364 6.69 -3.51 -6.35
CA ALA A 364 7.46 -4.51 -7.09
C ALA A 364 8.76 -4.87 -6.38
N VAL A 365 9.47 -3.87 -5.81
CA VAL A 365 10.70 -4.08 -5.04
C VAL A 365 10.41 -4.80 -3.73
N MET A 366 9.42 -4.37 -2.96
CA MET A 366 9.13 -4.93 -1.63
C MET A 366 8.49 -6.32 -1.68
N LYS A 367 7.72 -6.64 -2.73
CA LYS A 367 7.05 -7.94 -2.93
C LYS A 367 7.84 -8.90 -3.83
N ASN A 368 9.07 -8.55 -4.21
CA ASN A 368 9.85 -9.38 -5.12
C ASN A 368 9.99 -10.84 -4.60
N PRO A 369 9.94 -11.85 -5.49
CA PRO A 369 10.01 -13.26 -5.09
C PRO A 369 11.44 -13.79 -4.91
N PHE A 370 12.48 -12.98 -5.17
CA PHE A 370 13.86 -13.47 -5.29
C PHE A 370 14.62 -13.44 -3.97
N ARG A 371 14.45 -12.38 -3.18
CA ARG A 371 15.13 -12.23 -1.88
C ARG A 371 14.35 -11.27 -0.96
N LYS A 372 14.55 -11.41 0.34
CA LYS A 372 14.08 -10.39 1.29
C LYS A 372 14.86 -9.10 1.06
N VAL A 373 14.14 -8.02 0.85
CA VAL A 373 14.71 -6.71 0.54
C VAL A 373 14.23 -5.69 1.56
N ARG A 374 15.15 -4.83 1.98
CA ARG A 374 14.86 -3.62 2.73
C ARG A 374 15.02 -2.43 1.79
N VAL A 375 13.99 -1.63 1.63
CA VAL A 375 14.10 -0.32 1.00
C VAL A 375 14.52 0.66 2.07
N ASP A 376 15.70 1.28 1.97
CA ASP A 376 16.25 2.14 3.02
C ASP A 376 15.57 3.49 3.06
N SER A 377 15.35 4.10 1.89
CA SER A 377 14.65 5.38 1.76
C SER A 377 14.13 5.62 0.34
N VAL A 378 13.20 6.56 0.24
CA VAL A 378 12.66 7.09 -1.03
C VAL A 378 12.93 8.58 -1.07
N SER A 379 13.55 9.08 -2.14
CA SER A 379 13.82 10.51 -2.36
C SER A 379 13.29 10.92 -3.72
N LEU A 380 12.37 11.89 -3.74
CA LEU A 380 11.62 12.31 -4.92
C LEU A 380 11.69 13.81 -5.13
N ARG A 381 11.63 14.22 -6.40
CA ARG A 381 11.37 15.58 -6.82
C ARG A 381 10.18 15.59 -7.76
N ILE A 382 9.20 16.43 -7.49
CA ILE A 382 7.98 16.63 -8.25
C ILE A 382 7.95 18.07 -8.71
N GLU A 383 7.93 18.27 -10.01
CA GLU A 383 7.74 19.58 -10.63
C GLU A 383 6.32 19.65 -11.18
N LEU A 384 5.55 20.63 -10.74
CA LEU A 384 4.15 20.84 -11.09
C LEU A 384 4.03 22.05 -12.02
N ASP A 385 3.24 21.89 -13.08
CA ASP A 385 2.88 22.94 -14.00
C ASP A 385 1.37 22.95 -14.23
N GLU A 386 0.74 24.12 -14.23
CA GLU A 386 -0.70 24.26 -14.46
C GLU A 386 -1.09 24.12 -15.94
N GLU A 387 -0.09 24.03 -16.84
CA GLU A 387 -0.34 23.83 -18.26
C GLU A 387 -0.52 22.35 -18.62
N LEU A 388 -1.49 22.05 -19.49
CA LEU A 388 -1.60 20.74 -20.12
C LEU A 388 -0.53 20.58 -21.19
N ARG A 389 0.38 19.63 -20.96
CA ARG A 389 1.43 19.28 -21.90
C ARG A 389 1.18 17.89 -22.48
N ILE A 390 0.33 17.84 -23.51
CA ILE A 390 -0.02 16.61 -24.25
C ILE A 390 0.32 16.82 -25.72
N ALA A 391 0.88 15.81 -26.37
CA ALA A 391 1.18 15.79 -27.79
C ALA A 391 0.64 14.51 -28.43
N TRP A 392 -0.18 14.63 -29.46
CA TRP A 392 -0.69 13.51 -30.25
C TRP A 392 0.21 13.32 -31.46
N MET A 393 0.54 12.07 -31.78
CA MET A 393 1.28 11.69 -32.97
C MET A 393 0.31 11.59 -34.15
N ASP A 394 0.29 12.62 -35.00
CA ASP A 394 -0.59 12.71 -36.15
C ASP A 394 -0.11 11.84 -37.34
N GLY A 395 1.19 11.53 -37.39
CA GLY A 395 1.73 10.67 -38.46
C GLY A 395 3.25 10.58 -38.47
N VAL A 396 3.75 9.65 -39.29
CA VAL A 396 5.17 9.44 -39.56
C VAL A 396 5.41 9.41 -41.05
N ARG A 397 6.36 10.19 -41.53
CA ARG A 397 6.80 10.19 -42.93
C ARG A 397 8.29 9.87 -43.01
N VAL A 398 8.64 8.97 -43.91
CA VAL A 398 10.03 8.66 -44.25
C VAL A 398 10.41 9.25 -45.59
N ASP A 399 11.69 9.63 -45.76
CA ASP A 399 12.20 10.18 -47.02
C ASP A 399 12.17 9.12 -48.16
N ARG A 400 12.29 7.83 -47.81
CA ARG A 400 12.21 6.72 -48.75
C ARG A 400 11.72 5.43 -48.09
N LYS A 401 10.94 4.62 -48.77
CA LYS A 401 10.48 3.29 -48.31
C LYS A 401 11.41 2.17 -48.74
N ALA A 402 12.21 2.39 -49.81
CA ALA A 402 13.22 1.45 -50.28
C ALA A 402 14.58 1.90 -49.78
N VAL A 403 15.19 1.11 -48.87
CA VAL A 403 16.42 1.46 -48.16
C VAL A 403 17.59 0.57 -48.62
N ARG A 404 18.82 1.03 -48.45
CA ARG A 404 20.04 0.26 -48.73
C ARG A 404 20.76 -0.10 -47.43
N PRO A 405 21.40 -1.29 -47.34
CA PRO A 405 22.26 -1.63 -46.23
C PRO A 405 23.39 -0.58 -46.08
N GLY A 406 23.62 -0.12 -44.82
CA GLY A 406 24.61 0.91 -44.52
C GLY A 406 24.21 2.34 -44.92
N GLY A 407 23.05 2.52 -45.53
CA GLY A 407 22.55 3.85 -45.92
C GLY A 407 21.89 4.60 -44.79
N ASP A 408 21.47 5.85 -45.11
CA ASP A 408 20.76 6.71 -44.17
C ASP A 408 19.27 6.69 -44.47
N LEU A 409 18.45 6.79 -43.40
CA LEU A 409 16.99 6.93 -43.45
C LEU A 409 16.57 8.11 -42.60
N VAL A 410 15.79 9.01 -43.18
CA VAL A 410 15.24 10.13 -42.42
C VAL A 410 13.75 9.90 -42.17
N ALA A 411 13.37 9.92 -40.89
CA ALA A 411 11.98 9.84 -40.46
C ALA A 411 11.56 11.17 -39.81
N HIS A 412 10.41 11.70 -40.25
CA HIS A 412 9.75 12.86 -39.68
C HIS A 412 8.52 12.39 -38.92
N VAL A 413 8.44 12.70 -37.62
CA VAL A 413 7.31 12.43 -36.76
C VAL A 413 6.57 13.73 -36.50
N PHE A 414 5.31 13.77 -36.88
CA PHE A 414 4.47 14.95 -36.73
C PHE A 414 3.69 14.85 -35.43
N LEU A 415 3.89 15.83 -34.57
CA LEU A 415 3.22 15.94 -33.29
C LEU A 415 2.30 17.15 -33.30
N ARG A 416 1.08 16.97 -32.82
CA ARG A 416 0.12 18.05 -32.56
C ARG A 416 -0.03 18.20 -31.05
N ARG A 417 0.45 19.32 -30.53
CA ARG A 417 0.29 19.66 -29.12
C ARG A 417 -1.13 20.09 -28.78
N TYR A 418 -1.46 20.03 -27.52
CA TYR A 418 -2.68 20.65 -27.00
C TYR A 418 -2.79 22.10 -27.50
N LEU A 419 -3.99 22.56 -27.80
CA LEU A 419 -4.28 23.86 -28.47
C LEU A 419 -3.72 24.01 -29.90
N GLY A 420 -3.38 22.90 -30.57
CA GLY A 420 -3.17 22.88 -32.02
C GLY A 420 -1.78 23.22 -32.54
N ARG A 421 -0.81 23.62 -31.69
CA ARG A 421 0.59 23.81 -32.13
C ARG A 421 1.15 22.51 -32.71
N ARG A 422 1.81 22.61 -33.86
CA ARG A 422 2.43 21.45 -34.54
C ARG A 422 3.94 21.52 -34.41
N ASP A 423 4.52 20.39 -34.07
CA ASP A 423 5.97 20.16 -33.98
C ASP A 423 6.34 19.00 -34.90
N THR A 424 7.57 19.01 -35.41
CA THR A 424 8.12 17.92 -36.21
C THR A 424 9.44 17.46 -35.61
N LEU A 425 9.50 16.19 -35.21
CA LEU A 425 10.76 15.56 -34.79
C LEU A 425 11.40 14.87 -36.01
N LYS A 426 12.68 15.17 -36.21
CA LYS A 426 13.48 14.55 -37.27
C LYS A 426 14.42 13.51 -36.65
N PHE A 427 14.32 12.26 -37.12
CA PHE A 427 15.25 11.18 -36.79
C PHE A 427 16.10 10.87 -38.00
N CYS A 428 17.44 10.91 -37.84
CA CYS A 428 18.40 10.54 -38.86
C CYS A 428 19.02 9.19 -38.47
N LEU A 429 18.56 8.14 -39.11
CA LEU A 429 18.89 6.76 -38.75
C LEU A 429 19.98 6.23 -39.70
N LYS A 430 21.11 5.75 -39.17
CA LYS A 430 22.13 5.04 -39.95
C LYS A 430 21.85 3.54 -39.89
N LEU A 431 21.49 2.97 -41.04
CA LEU A 431 21.13 1.58 -41.14
C LEU A 431 22.36 0.66 -41.04
N PRO A 432 22.26 -0.49 -40.39
CA PRO A 432 23.36 -1.47 -40.38
C PRO A 432 23.65 -2.00 -41.79
N LYS A 433 24.91 -2.45 -41.99
CA LYS A 433 25.37 -3.02 -43.28
C LYS A 433 24.78 -4.42 -43.58
N HIS A 434 24.29 -5.09 -42.54
CA HIS A 434 23.76 -6.47 -42.61
C HIS A 434 22.26 -6.48 -42.31
N ILE A 435 21.48 -5.89 -43.20
CA ILE A 435 19.99 -5.93 -43.15
C ILE A 435 19.47 -6.48 -44.47
N GLU A 436 18.43 -7.29 -44.39
CA GLU A 436 17.80 -7.92 -45.54
C GLU A 436 16.28 -7.96 -45.40
N GLY A 437 15.56 -8.11 -46.49
CA GLY A 437 14.14 -8.36 -46.55
C GLY A 437 13.25 -7.15 -46.22
N GLN A 438 12.21 -7.39 -45.48
CA GLN A 438 11.28 -6.36 -45.04
C GLN A 438 11.60 -5.93 -43.61
N LEU A 439 11.54 -4.63 -43.36
CA LEU A 439 11.69 -4.02 -42.04
C LEU A 439 10.42 -3.27 -41.68
N LEU A 440 10.12 -3.24 -40.36
CA LEU A 440 9.07 -2.40 -39.82
C LEU A 440 9.70 -1.28 -38.98
N LEU A 441 9.41 -0.05 -39.37
CA LEU A 441 9.72 1.12 -38.54
C LEU A 441 8.49 1.41 -37.67
N ARG A 442 8.62 1.18 -36.38
CA ARG A 442 7.63 1.45 -35.35
C ARG A 442 7.97 2.76 -34.66
N VAL A 443 7.04 3.67 -34.59
CA VAL A 443 7.20 4.95 -33.88
C VAL A 443 6.00 5.12 -32.99
N GLY A 444 6.20 5.27 -31.67
CA GLY A 444 5.08 5.32 -30.74
C GLY A 444 5.43 5.95 -29.41
N ASP A 445 4.38 6.11 -28.62
CA ASP A 445 4.46 6.49 -27.21
C ASP A 445 4.90 5.30 -26.32
N ALA A 446 5.01 5.53 -25.01
CA ALA A 446 5.41 4.52 -24.03
C ALA A 446 4.52 3.26 -24.10
N SER A 447 3.21 3.43 -24.21
CA SER A 447 2.26 2.30 -24.22
C SER A 447 2.37 1.44 -25.47
N HIS A 448 2.59 2.08 -26.64
CA HIS A 448 2.84 1.38 -27.90
C HIS A 448 4.19 0.66 -27.88
N ALA A 449 5.25 1.34 -27.44
CA ALA A 449 6.59 0.75 -27.34
C ALA A 449 6.60 -0.46 -26.41
N GLN A 450 5.98 -0.36 -25.23
CA GLN A 450 5.86 -1.48 -24.28
C GLN A 450 5.06 -2.65 -24.85
N ARG A 451 3.93 -2.38 -25.55
CA ARG A 451 3.13 -3.42 -26.17
C ARG A 451 3.89 -4.16 -27.26
N TRP A 452 4.55 -3.43 -28.16
CA TRP A 452 5.34 -4.03 -29.24
C TRP A 452 6.50 -4.89 -28.69
N GLU A 453 7.16 -4.42 -27.64
CA GLU A 453 8.21 -5.17 -26.98
C GLU A 453 7.67 -6.44 -26.31
N MET A 454 6.50 -6.37 -25.66
CA MET A 454 5.84 -7.52 -25.05
C MET A 454 5.38 -8.55 -26.09
N GLU A 455 4.86 -8.09 -27.22
CA GLU A 455 4.44 -8.97 -28.35
C GLU A 455 5.64 -9.63 -29.03
N ARG A 456 6.75 -8.89 -29.16
CA ARG A 456 8.00 -9.32 -29.81
C ARG A 456 8.78 -10.31 -28.95
N ALA A 457 8.99 -9.99 -27.69
CA ALA A 457 9.85 -10.73 -26.77
C ALA A 457 9.19 -10.93 -25.39
N PRO A 458 8.12 -11.71 -25.26
CA PRO A 458 7.38 -11.86 -24.01
C PRO A 458 8.23 -12.42 -22.88
N GLY A 459 9.28 -13.18 -23.16
CA GLY A 459 10.24 -13.69 -22.19
C GLY A 459 11.09 -12.61 -21.54
N ALA A 460 11.28 -11.49 -22.24
CA ALA A 460 12.04 -10.37 -21.72
C ALA A 460 11.36 -9.65 -20.55
N PHE A 461 10.05 -9.80 -20.32
CA PHE A 461 9.31 -9.17 -19.22
C PHE A 461 9.31 -9.98 -17.91
N THR A 462 9.80 -11.22 -17.92
CA THR A 462 9.91 -12.03 -16.71
C THR A 462 11.32 -11.87 -16.13
N ALA A 463 11.44 -11.14 -15.01
CA ALA A 463 12.71 -11.10 -14.29
C ALA A 463 12.98 -12.47 -13.66
N MET A 464 14.21 -12.94 -13.73
CA MET A 464 14.65 -14.23 -13.17
C MET A 464 15.50 -14.03 -11.89
N ASN A 465 15.88 -12.80 -11.58
CA ASN A 465 16.58 -12.42 -10.37
C ASN A 465 16.31 -10.94 -10.02
N PHE A 466 16.74 -10.56 -8.83
CA PHE A 466 16.48 -9.22 -8.31
C PHE A 466 17.16 -8.11 -9.12
N SER A 467 18.38 -8.31 -9.58
CA SER A 467 19.11 -7.31 -10.39
C SER A 467 18.42 -7.08 -11.74
N GLN A 468 17.89 -8.13 -12.36
CA GLN A 468 17.07 -7.98 -13.56
C GLN A 468 15.78 -7.23 -13.29
N LEU A 469 15.12 -7.47 -12.14
CA LEU A 469 13.93 -6.71 -11.74
C LEU A 469 14.24 -5.23 -11.64
N LEU A 470 15.32 -4.84 -10.92
CA LEU A 470 15.71 -3.43 -10.79
C LEU A 470 16.03 -2.79 -12.14
N ARG A 471 16.80 -3.47 -12.98
CA ARG A 471 17.12 -2.98 -14.34
C ARG A 471 15.84 -2.70 -15.15
N ARG A 472 14.86 -3.60 -15.12
CA ARG A 472 13.58 -3.43 -15.84
C ARG A 472 12.73 -2.29 -15.31
N LEU A 473 12.72 -2.11 -13.99
CA LEU A 473 12.04 -0.97 -13.37
C LEU A 473 12.71 0.36 -13.76
N GLU A 474 14.04 0.39 -13.91
CA GLU A 474 14.80 1.57 -14.34
C GLU A 474 14.63 1.86 -15.84
N GLU A 475 14.46 0.81 -16.66
CA GLU A 475 14.22 0.87 -18.11
C GLU A 475 12.73 1.10 -18.46
N ALA A 476 11.86 1.30 -17.48
CA ALA A 476 10.45 1.55 -17.72
C ALA A 476 10.23 2.74 -18.67
N LYS A 477 9.31 2.55 -19.62
CA LYS A 477 9.05 3.55 -20.67
C LYS A 477 8.41 4.81 -20.08
N ARG A 478 8.96 5.97 -20.46
CA ARG A 478 8.49 7.29 -20.02
C ARG A 478 7.43 7.84 -20.96
N ASN A 479 6.43 8.49 -20.39
CA ASN A 479 5.31 9.05 -21.17
C ASN A 479 5.69 10.28 -22.01
N ASP A 480 6.81 10.94 -21.72
CA ASP A 480 7.32 12.12 -22.42
C ASP A 480 8.35 11.78 -23.52
N VAL A 481 8.37 10.53 -23.98
CA VAL A 481 9.35 10.04 -24.96
C VAL A 481 8.64 9.51 -26.21
N VAL A 482 9.14 9.88 -27.37
CA VAL A 482 8.85 9.23 -28.65
C VAL A 482 9.86 8.10 -28.84
N TYR A 483 9.37 6.87 -28.88
CA TYR A 483 10.15 5.65 -29.12
C TYR A 483 10.11 5.30 -30.60
N LEU A 484 11.27 5.05 -31.17
CA LEU A 484 11.43 4.62 -32.54
C LEU A 484 12.20 3.31 -32.56
N GLU A 485 11.63 2.26 -33.15
CA GLU A 485 12.26 0.96 -33.32
C GLU A 485 12.21 0.52 -34.78
N LEU A 486 13.34 0.09 -35.30
CA LEU A 486 13.41 -0.62 -36.58
C LEU A 486 13.59 -2.10 -36.28
N VAL A 487 12.63 -2.94 -36.73
CA VAL A 487 12.65 -4.38 -36.49
C VAL A 487 12.68 -5.16 -37.80
N SER A 488 13.36 -6.31 -37.76
CA SER A 488 13.39 -7.29 -38.85
C SER A 488 12.62 -8.54 -38.47
N SER A 489 12.22 -9.34 -39.46
CA SER A 489 11.53 -10.63 -39.25
C SER A 489 12.45 -11.76 -38.78
N GLU A 490 13.72 -11.45 -38.47
CA GLU A 490 14.67 -12.42 -37.94
C GLU A 490 14.24 -12.85 -36.52
N ARG A 491 14.35 -14.15 -36.27
CA ARG A 491 13.93 -14.74 -34.99
C ARG A 491 15.10 -14.86 -34.04
N GLY A 492 14.81 -14.81 -32.77
CA GLY A 492 15.77 -15.04 -31.68
C GLY A 492 15.11 -15.78 -30.54
N VAL A 493 15.76 -15.76 -29.39
CA VAL A 493 15.23 -16.36 -28.15
C VAL A 493 15.57 -15.47 -26.96
N THR A 494 14.78 -15.59 -25.91
CA THR A 494 15.18 -15.14 -24.57
C THR A 494 15.61 -16.34 -23.77
N VAL A 495 16.77 -16.23 -23.12
CA VAL A 495 17.29 -17.25 -22.20
C VAL A 495 17.47 -16.62 -20.84
N SER A 496 16.81 -17.19 -19.85
CA SER A 496 16.83 -16.65 -18.47
C SER A 496 16.55 -15.15 -18.37
N GLY A 497 15.62 -14.65 -19.22
CA GLY A 497 15.22 -13.25 -19.27
C GLY A 497 16.09 -12.32 -20.08
N ASP A 498 17.26 -12.75 -20.57
CA ASP A 498 18.08 -11.97 -21.48
C ASP A 498 17.82 -12.37 -22.94
N GLU A 499 17.81 -11.38 -23.85
CA GLU A 499 17.50 -11.58 -25.26
C GLU A 499 18.76 -11.94 -26.06
N LEU A 500 18.67 -13.02 -26.83
CA LEU A 500 19.66 -13.42 -27.84
C LEU A 500 19.01 -13.24 -29.22
N PRO A 501 19.14 -12.05 -29.84
CA PRO A 501 18.58 -11.79 -31.16
C PRO A 501 19.37 -12.46 -32.27
N LYS A 502 18.72 -12.66 -33.42
CA LYS A 502 19.34 -13.10 -34.69
C LYS A 502 20.12 -14.43 -34.61
N LEU A 503 19.52 -15.44 -33.98
CA LEU A 503 20.15 -16.77 -33.96
C LEU A 503 19.91 -17.47 -35.29
N PRO A 504 20.96 -18.16 -35.85
CA PRO A 504 20.79 -18.99 -37.03
C PRO A 504 19.84 -20.17 -36.78
N PRO A 505 19.11 -20.67 -37.78
CA PRO A 505 18.16 -21.76 -37.62
C PRO A 505 18.71 -23.00 -36.91
N SER A 506 20.00 -23.32 -37.14
CA SER A 506 20.69 -24.42 -36.46
C SER A 506 20.79 -24.22 -34.96
N ALA A 507 21.12 -23.00 -34.49
CA ALA A 507 21.17 -22.68 -33.08
C ALA A 507 19.75 -22.69 -32.43
N LEU A 508 18.74 -22.18 -33.17
CA LEU A 508 17.36 -22.25 -32.75
C LEU A 508 16.87 -23.69 -32.58
N SER A 509 17.24 -24.61 -33.49
CA SER A 509 16.85 -26.03 -33.40
C SER A 509 17.50 -26.76 -32.24
N ILE A 510 18.74 -26.40 -31.87
CA ILE A 510 19.42 -26.95 -30.69
C ILE A 510 18.78 -26.46 -29.37
N LEU A 511 18.32 -25.21 -29.35
CA LEU A 511 17.71 -24.61 -28.16
C LEU A 511 16.21 -24.94 -28.03
N ALA A 512 15.53 -25.32 -29.14
CA ALA A 512 14.11 -25.63 -29.16
C ALA A 512 13.65 -26.73 -28.18
N PRO A 513 14.42 -27.84 -27.94
CA PRO A 513 14.02 -28.84 -26.96
C PRO A 513 13.98 -28.32 -25.51
N VAL A 514 14.67 -27.22 -25.21
CA VAL A 514 14.71 -26.58 -23.88
C VAL A 514 13.50 -25.67 -23.64
N THR A 515 12.61 -25.52 -24.63
CA THR A 515 11.43 -24.61 -24.58
C THR A 515 10.38 -25.01 -23.54
N GLN A 516 10.48 -26.18 -22.90
CA GLN A 516 9.56 -26.59 -21.84
C GLN A 516 9.91 -25.97 -20.46
N THR A 517 11.05 -25.29 -20.34
CA THR A 517 11.42 -24.56 -19.13
C THR A 517 11.02 -23.09 -19.23
N ALA A 518 10.59 -22.48 -18.14
CA ALA A 518 10.25 -21.05 -18.08
C ALA A 518 11.40 -20.10 -18.51
N ALA A 519 12.62 -20.64 -18.59
CA ALA A 519 13.84 -19.90 -18.92
C ALA A 519 14.01 -19.60 -20.41
N TYR A 520 13.30 -20.28 -21.32
CA TYR A 520 13.43 -20.12 -22.76
C TYR A 520 12.10 -19.71 -23.41
N LYS A 521 12.11 -18.59 -24.13
CA LYS A 521 10.94 -18.14 -24.91
C LYS A 521 11.37 -17.57 -26.26
N PRO A 522 10.58 -17.78 -27.33
CA PRO A 522 10.92 -17.27 -28.67
C PRO A 522 10.83 -15.75 -28.72
N VAL A 523 11.76 -15.14 -29.45
CA VAL A 523 11.70 -13.75 -29.89
C VAL A 523 11.27 -13.74 -31.35
N LYS A 524 10.16 -13.07 -31.65
CA LYS A 524 9.51 -13.11 -32.97
C LYS A 524 10.19 -12.24 -34.01
N GLU A 525 10.81 -11.14 -33.56
CA GLU A 525 11.42 -10.12 -34.40
C GLU A 525 12.69 -9.60 -33.75
N ALA A 526 13.72 -9.35 -34.52
CA ALA A 526 14.96 -8.76 -34.02
C ALA A 526 14.93 -7.23 -34.13
N VAL A 527 15.32 -6.56 -33.07
CA VAL A 527 15.52 -5.11 -33.11
C VAL A 527 16.82 -4.80 -33.84
N VAL A 528 16.70 -4.03 -34.90
CA VAL A 528 17.82 -3.59 -35.75
C VAL A 528 18.43 -2.29 -35.23
N LEU A 529 17.55 -1.37 -34.74
CA LEU A 529 17.92 -0.05 -34.25
C LEU A 529 16.84 0.48 -33.32
N ARG A 530 17.25 1.18 -32.27
CA ARG A 530 16.40 1.95 -31.36
C ARG A 530 16.88 3.38 -31.27
N GLU A 531 15.93 4.31 -31.28
CA GLU A 531 16.13 5.72 -31.00
C GLU A 531 15.01 6.22 -30.09
N GLU A 532 15.38 7.10 -29.19
CA GLU A 532 14.44 7.70 -28.24
C GLU A 532 14.61 9.21 -28.25
N ARG A 533 13.49 9.95 -28.26
CA ARG A 533 13.54 11.42 -28.21
C ARG A 533 12.58 11.93 -27.17
N ARG A 534 13.11 12.58 -26.17
CA ARG A 534 12.31 13.24 -25.15
C ARG A 534 11.61 14.47 -25.71
N VAL A 535 10.35 14.65 -25.31
CA VAL A 535 9.47 15.76 -25.68
C VAL A 535 8.94 16.37 -24.38
N ASP A 536 8.81 17.67 -24.34
CA ASP A 536 8.22 18.36 -23.17
C ASP A 536 6.68 18.26 -23.15
N ALA A 537 6.17 17.03 -23.23
CA ALA A 537 4.74 16.70 -23.20
C ALA A 537 4.52 15.18 -23.08
N VAL A 538 3.38 14.76 -22.53
CA VAL A 538 2.92 13.37 -22.65
C VAL A 538 2.61 13.08 -24.13
N VAL A 539 3.31 12.13 -24.72
CA VAL A 539 3.09 11.68 -26.11
C VAL A 539 1.99 10.63 -26.12
N ARG A 540 1.12 10.71 -27.13
CA ARG A 540 0.05 9.72 -27.38
C ARG A 540 0.00 9.32 -28.84
N GLY A 541 -0.12 8.02 -29.07
CA GLY A 541 -0.28 7.45 -30.40
C GLY A 541 0.93 6.68 -30.90
N GLY A 542 0.74 5.97 -32.02
CA GLY A 542 1.79 5.17 -32.63
C GLY A 542 1.50 4.85 -34.09
N HIS A 543 2.56 4.73 -34.88
CA HIS A 543 2.51 4.46 -36.31
C HIS A 543 3.54 3.39 -36.70
N ILE A 544 3.23 2.62 -37.72
CA ILE A 544 4.12 1.61 -38.30
C ILE A 544 4.30 1.90 -39.80
N VAL A 545 5.55 1.98 -40.24
CA VAL A 545 5.91 2.15 -41.65
C VAL A 545 6.68 0.93 -42.12
N ARG A 546 6.24 0.32 -43.21
CA ARG A 546 6.92 -0.80 -43.87
C ARG A 546 8.03 -0.27 -44.78
N LEU A 547 9.21 -0.86 -44.67
CA LEU A 547 10.39 -0.56 -45.49
C LEU A 547 10.87 -1.83 -46.19
N SER A 548 11.39 -1.69 -47.38
CA SER A 548 11.99 -2.79 -48.17
C SER A 548 13.48 -2.55 -48.34
N VAL A 549 14.28 -3.58 -48.10
CA VAL A 549 15.74 -3.52 -48.37
C VAL A 549 16.00 -3.89 -49.80
N ARG A 550 16.60 -2.97 -50.56
CA ARG A 550 17.05 -3.28 -51.93
C ARG A 550 18.45 -3.85 -51.88
N ARG A 551 18.63 -5.09 -52.42
CA ARG A 551 19.94 -5.57 -52.78
C ARG A 551 20.44 -4.71 -53.97
N ARG A 552 21.73 -4.43 -53.98
CA ARG A 552 22.37 -3.77 -55.16
C ARG A 552 22.11 -4.53 -56.44
#